data_168ed4e8f1664dddb0cb109c4bed2eaa
#
_entry.id   168ed4e8f1664dddb0cb109c4bed2eaa
#
_cell.length_a   1.000
_cell.length_b   1.000
_cell.length_c   1.000
_cell.angle_alpha   90.00
_cell.angle_beta   90.00
_cell.angle_gamma   90.00
#
_symmetry.space_group_name_H-M   'P 1'
#
loop_
_entity.id
_entity.type
_entity.pdbx_description
1 polymer ?
#
loop_
_entity_poly.entity_id
_entity_poly.type
_entity_poly.pdbx_seq_one_letter_code
_entity_poly.pdbx_strand_id
1 'polypeptide(L)'
;KKNYKNFLKEYEEYRNLYNVRNHQNISEIRDIINKYGVNSKIYLGGIPMIANDMMGFIKSDIVVFGIGVFIFIVLTLWFIFKNLKWVVMPLLGCATSVVVMIGLLGFIGWKVTVISSNFIALMLILNMAMNIHVTVRFLQLKKEFPELSKSEAIFETSKKMMLPILYTVLTTICAFLSLVFSGIKPIIDFGWMMTLGLIVSFFITFLLLPSLLNLLSSETEITIQDTEKSLITSILATFTKKNEILIYGSSIIIVFVSLFGISKLEVENSFIN
;
A
#
# COMPACT_ATOMS: atom_id res chain seq x y z
N LYS A 1 -9.42 20.28 33.16
CA LYS A 1 -8.63 19.66 32.03
C LYS A 1 -7.58 18.64 32.53
N LYS A 2 -6.86 18.91 33.67
CA LYS A 2 -5.84 18.02 34.23
C LYS A 2 -6.42 16.70 34.76
N ASN A 3 -7.56 16.74 35.47
CA ASN A 3 -8.26 15.55 35.94
C ASN A 3 -8.81 14.68 34.81
N TYR A 4 -9.29 15.27 33.70
CA TYR A 4 -9.78 14.52 32.55
C TYR A 4 -8.65 13.74 31.85
N LYS A 5 -7.47 14.34 31.71
CA LYS A 5 -6.31 13.64 31.14
C LYS A 5 -5.84 12.46 32.02
N ASN A 6 -5.85 12.64 33.34
CA ASN A 6 -5.47 11.56 34.26
C ASN A 6 -6.49 10.42 34.20
N PHE A 7 -7.77 10.72 34.17
CA PHE A 7 -8.85 9.74 34.04
C PHE A 7 -8.75 8.96 32.71
N LEU A 8 -8.48 9.65 31.59
CA LEU A 8 -8.26 8.97 30.31
C LEU A 8 -7.06 8.02 30.35
N LYS A 9 -5.98 8.42 31.01
CA LYS A 9 -4.78 7.57 31.12
C LYS A 9 -5.07 6.32 31.96
N GLU A 10 -5.73 6.50 33.11
CA GLU A 10 -6.13 5.39 33.96
C GLU A 10 -7.11 4.42 33.25
N TYR A 11 -8.07 4.98 32.50
CA TYR A 11 -8.98 4.20 31.68
C TYR A 11 -8.24 3.41 30.59
N GLU A 12 -7.23 3.99 29.94
CA GLU A 12 -6.43 3.31 28.92
C GLU A 12 -5.57 2.19 29.53
N GLU A 13 -4.98 2.41 30.70
CA GLU A 13 -4.23 1.39 31.44
C GLU A 13 -5.14 0.21 31.83
N TYR A 14 -6.31 0.50 32.40
CA TYR A 14 -7.30 -0.52 32.74
C TYR A 14 -7.76 -1.31 31.51
N ARG A 15 -8.04 -0.62 30.41
CA ARG A 15 -8.45 -1.24 29.14
C ARG A 15 -7.37 -2.16 28.58
N ASN A 16 -6.12 -1.75 28.67
CA ASN A 16 -4.98 -2.58 28.23
C ASN A 16 -4.84 -3.84 29.07
N LEU A 17 -4.93 -3.71 30.40
CA LEU A 17 -4.92 -4.86 31.33
C LEU A 17 -6.10 -5.81 31.05
N TYR A 18 -7.29 -5.27 30.83
CA TYR A 18 -8.46 -6.05 30.48
C TYR A 18 -8.25 -6.85 29.17
N ASN A 19 -7.70 -6.21 28.13
CA ASN A 19 -7.44 -6.87 26.84
C ASN A 19 -6.41 -7.99 26.98
N VAL A 20 -5.33 -7.79 27.75
CA VAL A 20 -4.32 -8.80 28.01
C VAL A 20 -4.93 -10.00 28.75
N ARG A 21 -5.71 -9.74 29.82
CA ARG A 21 -6.39 -10.80 30.58
C ARG A 21 -7.41 -11.55 29.73
N ASN A 22 -8.17 -10.83 28.89
CA ASN A 22 -9.13 -11.45 27.97
C ASN A 22 -8.45 -12.39 26.97
N HIS A 23 -7.31 -11.96 26.43
CA HIS A 23 -6.51 -12.80 25.53
C HIS A 23 -6.04 -14.09 26.22
N GLN A 24 -5.54 -14.00 27.46
CA GLN A 24 -5.13 -15.16 28.25
C GLN A 24 -6.29 -16.11 28.52
N ASN A 25 -7.42 -15.59 29.01
CA ASN A 25 -8.62 -16.39 29.30
C ASN A 25 -9.10 -17.14 28.04
N ILE A 26 -9.13 -16.50 26.88
CA ILE A 26 -9.56 -17.13 25.63
C ILE A 26 -8.58 -18.22 25.19
N SER A 27 -7.27 -18.01 25.37
CA SER A 27 -6.25 -19.01 25.11
C SER A 27 -6.43 -20.24 26.00
N GLU A 28 -6.60 -20.04 27.30
CA GLU A 28 -6.84 -21.11 28.28
C GLU A 28 -8.12 -21.90 27.96
N ILE A 29 -9.21 -21.23 27.60
CA ILE A 29 -10.47 -21.89 27.19
C ILE A 29 -10.24 -22.74 25.93
N ARG A 30 -9.48 -22.25 24.97
CA ARG A 30 -9.14 -23.00 23.76
C ARG A 30 -8.29 -24.24 24.07
N ASP A 31 -7.34 -24.12 24.97
CA ASP A 31 -6.52 -25.25 25.39
C ASP A 31 -7.37 -26.33 26.06
N ILE A 32 -8.35 -25.94 26.88
CA ILE A 32 -9.32 -26.85 27.49
C ILE A 32 -10.18 -27.50 26.41
N ILE A 33 -10.74 -26.74 25.47
CA ILE A 33 -11.55 -27.25 24.35
C ILE A 33 -10.74 -28.27 23.53
N ASN A 34 -9.50 -27.95 23.19
CA ASN A 34 -8.62 -28.84 22.44
C ASN A 34 -8.35 -30.16 23.18
N LYS A 35 -8.19 -30.08 24.50
CA LYS A 35 -7.95 -31.25 25.35
C LYS A 35 -9.15 -32.19 25.43
N TYR A 36 -10.36 -31.64 25.47
CA TYR A 36 -11.60 -32.42 25.63
C TYR A 36 -12.40 -32.58 24.33
N GLY A 37 -12.01 -31.89 23.26
CA GLY A 37 -12.71 -31.88 21.96
C GLY A 37 -12.49 -33.12 21.09
N VAL A 38 -11.79 -34.15 21.58
CA VAL A 38 -11.44 -35.36 20.81
C VAL A 38 -12.69 -36.10 20.30
N ASN A 39 -13.79 -36.08 21.08
CA ASN A 39 -15.02 -36.81 20.78
C ASN A 39 -16.18 -35.93 20.29
N SER A 40 -15.99 -34.60 20.24
CA SER A 40 -17.06 -33.66 19.87
C SER A 40 -16.49 -32.39 19.27
N LYS A 41 -17.17 -31.85 18.25
CA LYS A 41 -16.82 -30.53 17.70
C LYS A 41 -17.37 -29.44 18.65
N ILE A 42 -16.50 -28.81 19.41
CA ILE A 42 -16.86 -27.73 20.32
C ILE A 42 -16.45 -26.42 19.68
N TYR A 43 -17.37 -25.48 19.60
CA TYR A 43 -17.11 -24.13 19.06
C TYR A 43 -17.15 -23.10 20.19
N LEU A 44 -16.12 -22.30 20.29
CA LEU A 44 -16.10 -21.14 21.16
C LEU A 44 -16.74 -19.95 20.44
N GLY A 45 -17.69 -19.27 21.07
CA GLY A 45 -18.35 -18.09 20.53
C GLY A 45 -18.48 -16.99 21.58
N GLY A 46 -18.71 -15.76 21.11
CA GLY A 46 -18.97 -14.61 21.96
C GLY A 46 -18.13 -13.37 21.56
N ILE A 47 -18.66 -12.19 21.90
CA ILE A 47 -18.04 -10.89 21.52
C ILE A 47 -16.58 -10.79 21.99
N PRO A 48 -16.17 -11.19 23.22
CA PRO A 48 -14.79 -11.13 23.66
C PRO A 48 -13.86 -12.01 22.79
N MET A 49 -14.32 -13.19 22.39
CA MET A 49 -13.56 -14.10 21.53
C MET A 49 -13.38 -13.50 20.14
N ILE A 50 -14.46 -13.01 19.55
CA ILE A 50 -14.42 -12.37 18.22
C ILE A 50 -13.45 -11.17 18.23
N ALA A 51 -13.53 -10.30 19.23
CA ALA A 51 -12.63 -9.16 19.36
C ALA A 51 -11.15 -9.61 19.50
N ASN A 52 -10.89 -10.68 20.24
CA ASN A 52 -9.55 -11.25 20.39
C ASN A 52 -9.01 -11.81 19.08
N ASP A 53 -9.83 -12.58 18.35
CA ASP A 53 -9.43 -13.17 17.08
C ASP A 53 -9.19 -12.10 16.01
N MET A 54 -10.07 -11.10 15.94
CA MET A 54 -9.86 -9.95 15.04
C MET A 54 -8.52 -9.25 15.32
N MET A 55 -8.12 -9.10 16.59
CA MET A 55 -6.84 -8.53 16.96
C MET A 55 -5.67 -9.42 16.50
N GLY A 56 -5.81 -10.74 16.63
CA GLY A 56 -4.86 -11.72 16.11
C GLY A 56 -4.71 -11.65 14.58
N PHE A 57 -5.84 -11.60 13.87
CA PHE A 57 -5.85 -11.45 12.41
C PHE A 57 -5.21 -10.14 11.96
N ILE A 58 -5.49 -9.01 12.60
CA ILE A 58 -4.85 -7.72 12.30
C ILE A 58 -3.32 -7.83 12.38
N LYS A 59 -2.80 -8.43 13.45
CA LYS A 59 -1.35 -8.61 13.62
C LYS A 59 -0.76 -9.51 12.54
N SER A 60 -1.43 -10.61 12.24
CA SER A 60 -1.01 -11.55 11.18
C SER A 60 -1.04 -10.88 9.81
N ASP A 61 -2.12 -10.17 9.50
CA ASP A 61 -2.30 -9.50 8.20
C ASP A 61 -1.22 -8.45 7.95
N ILE A 62 -0.92 -7.61 8.93
CA ILE A 62 0.14 -6.59 8.80
C ILE A 62 1.48 -7.25 8.45
N VAL A 63 1.81 -8.35 9.10
CA VAL A 63 3.08 -9.05 8.88
C VAL A 63 3.06 -9.79 7.53
N VAL A 64 2.05 -10.60 7.29
CA VAL A 64 1.96 -11.47 6.10
C VAL A 64 1.83 -10.63 4.83
N PHE A 65 0.88 -9.67 4.81
CA PHE A 65 0.72 -8.79 3.63
C PHE A 65 1.88 -7.82 3.48
N GLY A 66 2.39 -7.24 4.58
CA GLY A 66 3.52 -6.33 4.51
C GLY A 66 4.78 -7.00 3.95
N ILE A 67 5.14 -8.18 4.46
CA ILE A 67 6.30 -8.95 3.98
C ILE A 67 6.03 -9.50 2.56
N GLY A 68 4.85 -10.04 2.30
CA GLY A 68 4.48 -10.59 1.00
C GLY A 68 4.56 -9.54 -0.10
N VAL A 69 3.96 -8.37 0.11
CA VAL A 69 4.03 -7.25 -0.82
C VAL A 69 5.46 -6.76 -0.99
N PHE A 70 6.23 -6.65 0.09
CA PHE A 70 7.62 -6.22 0.02
C PHE A 70 8.47 -7.18 -0.82
N ILE A 71 8.37 -8.48 -0.60
CA ILE A 71 9.08 -9.50 -1.40
C ILE A 71 8.66 -9.42 -2.86
N PHE A 72 7.36 -9.32 -3.13
CA PHE A 72 6.84 -9.20 -4.49
C PHE A 72 7.39 -7.96 -5.21
N ILE A 73 7.45 -6.83 -4.53
CA ILE A 73 8.03 -5.59 -5.05
C ILE A 73 9.52 -5.80 -5.37
N VAL A 74 10.30 -6.39 -4.47
CA VAL A 74 11.73 -6.65 -4.68
C VAL A 74 11.94 -7.54 -5.90
N LEU A 75 11.19 -8.63 -6.02
CA LEU A 75 11.28 -9.55 -7.16
C LEU A 75 10.92 -8.85 -8.48
N THR A 76 9.85 -8.04 -8.49
CA THR A 76 9.43 -7.28 -9.67
C THR A 76 10.50 -6.28 -10.10
N LEU A 77 11.05 -5.53 -9.16
CA LEU A 77 12.13 -4.58 -9.45
C LEU A 77 13.40 -5.27 -9.93
N TRP A 78 13.74 -6.40 -9.31
CA TRP A 78 14.88 -7.21 -9.73
C TRP A 78 14.71 -7.69 -11.18
N PHE A 79 13.53 -8.17 -11.53
CA PHE A 79 13.22 -8.62 -12.88
C PHE A 79 13.32 -7.49 -13.91
N ILE A 80 12.86 -6.28 -13.55
CA ILE A 80 12.84 -5.10 -14.44
C ILE A 80 14.26 -4.51 -14.61
N PHE A 81 14.94 -4.22 -13.50
CA PHE A 81 16.18 -3.44 -13.54
C PHE A 81 17.43 -4.31 -13.67
N LYS A 82 17.39 -5.57 -13.26
CA LYS A 82 18.52 -6.52 -13.25
C LYS A 82 19.83 -5.95 -12.65
N ASN A 83 19.73 -4.87 -11.93
CA ASN A 83 20.83 -4.17 -11.27
C ASN A 83 20.40 -3.78 -9.86
N LEU A 84 21.13 -4.28 -8.87
CA LEU A 84 20.79 -4.11 -7.44
C LEU A 84 20.71 -2.65 -7.02
N LYS A 85 21.56 -1.78 -7.57
CA LYS A 85 21.56 -0.35 -7.23
C LYS A 85 20.22 0.31 -7.58
N TRP A 86 19.67 -0.01 -8.76
CA TRP A 86 18.39 0.53 -9.23
C TRP A 86 17.17 -0.09 -8.55
N VAL A 87 17.34 -1.25 -7.91
CA VAL A 87 16.33 -1.88 -7.06
C VAL A 87 16.32 -1.22 -5.67
N VAL A 88 17.50 -1.04 -5.08
CA VAL A 88 17.63 -0.55 -3.70
C VAL A 88 17.16 0.92 -3.55
N MET A 89 17.41 1.78 -4.55
CA MET A 89 17.07 3.21 -4.45
C MET A 89 15.58 3.48 -4.25
N PRO A 90 14.66 3.00 -5.11
CA PRO A 90 13.23 3.18 -4.88
C PRO A 90 12.73 2.44 -3.63
N LEU A 91 13.35 1.30 -3.26
CA LEU A 91 13.04 0.58 -2.03
C LEU A 91 13.36 1.38 -0.78
N LEU A 92 14.52 2.03 -0.72
CA LEU A 92 14.89 2.91 0.39
C LEU A 92 13.92 4.08 0.53
N GLY A 93 13.55 4.73 -0.57
CA GLY A 93 12.54 5.79 -0.57
C GLY A 93 11.18 5.30 -0.04
N CYS A 94 10.77 4.13 -0.49
CA CYS A 94 9.53 3.50 -0.06
C CYS A 94 9.55 3.12 1.43
N ALA A 95 10.59 2.44 1.87
CA ALA A 95 10.76 2.03 3.27
C ALA A 95 10.79 3.24 4.22
N THR A 96 11.53 4.29 3.85
CA THR A 96 11.59 5.53 4.63
C THR A 96 10.22 6.19 4.76
N SER A 97 9.43 6.26 3.68
CA SER A 97 8.08 6.83 3.73
C SER A 97 7.17 6.07 4.68
N VAL A 98 7.22 4.74 4.65
CA VAL A 98 6.42 3.89 5.54
C VAL A 98 6.85 4.06 6.98
N VAL A 99 8.17 4.07 7.26
CA VAL A 99 8.70 4.26 8.62
C VAL A 99 8.32 5.63 9.19
N VAL A 100 8.48 6.70 8.39
CA VAL A 100 8.10 8.06 8.80
C VAL A 100 6.60 8.14 9.08
N MET A 101 5.76 7.50 8.24
CA MET A 101 4.32 7.52 8.45
C MET A 101 3.89 6.72 9.67
N ILE A 102 4.46 5.52 9.90
CA ILE A 102 4.17 4.73 11.11
C ILE A 102 4.61 5.51 12.35
N GLY A 103 5.79 6.15 12.30
CA GLY A 103 6.28 7.02 13.37
C GLY A 103 5.34 8.19 13.65
N LEU A 104 4.82 8.84 12.63
CA LEU A 104 3.86 9.93 12.73
C LEU A 104 2.54 9.46 13.38
N LEU A 105 2.00 8.33 12.93
CA LEU A 105 0.78 7.74 13.52
C LEU A 105 0.99 7.39 14.99
N GLY A 106 2.14 6.80 15.33
CA GLY A 106 2.50 6.48 16.71
C GLY A 106 2.63 7.74 17.58
N PHE A 107 3.25 8.81 17.06
CA PHE A 107 3.41 10.09 17.75
C PHE A 107 2.08 10.77 18.04
N ILE A 108 1.11 10.70 17.10
CA ILE A 108 -0.25 11.24 17.26
C ILE A 108 -1.10 10.33 18.20
N GLY A 109 -0.65 9.11 18.49
CA GLY A 109 -1.42 8.12 19.26
C GLY A 109 -2.58 7.51 18.48
N TRP A 110 -2.46 7.42 17.15
CA TRP A 110 -3.52 6.86 16.30
C TRP A 110 -3.60 5.36 16.46
N LYS A 111 -4.81 4.83 16.64
CA LYS A 111 -5.04 3.39 16.84
C LYS A 111 -5.34 2.72 15.49
N VAL A 112 -4.63 1.65 15.20
CA VAL A 112 -4.87 0.82 14.00
C VAL A 112 -6.12 -0.03 14.22
N THR A 113 -7.06 0.01 13.27
CA THR A 113 -8.29 -0.78 13.26
C THR A 113 -8.17 -1.96 12.29
N VAL A 114 -9.13 -2.88 12.28
CA VAL A 114 -9.17 -4.02 11.33
C VAL A 114 -9.08 -3.54 9.88
N ILE A 115 -9.84 -2.50 9.52
CA ILE A 115 -9.84 -1.96 8.15
C ILE A 115 -8.52 -1.27 7.83
N SER A 116 -7.94 -0.56 8.80
CA SER A 116 -6.68 0.14 8.61
C SER A 116 -5.44 -0.75 8.71
N SER A 117 -5.58 -2.05 9.02
CA SER A 117 -4.44 -2.98 9.04
C SER A 117 -3.73 -3.10 7.70
N ASN A 118 -4.47 -3.02 6.59
CA ASN A 118 -3.94 -3.06 5.23
C ASN A 118 -3.24 -1.76 4.78
N PHE A 119 -3.23 -0.72 5.63
CA PHE A 119 -2.60 0.57 5.34
C PHE A 119 -1.14 0.42 4.89
N ILE A 120 -0.35 -0.40 5.59
CA ILE A 120 1.08 -0.56 5.30
C ILE A 120 1.29 -1.14 3.90
N ALA A 121 0.56 -2.19 3.54
CA ALA A 121 0.65 -2.80 2.21
C ALA A 121 0.25 -1.83 1.10
N LEU A 122 -0.85 -1.10 1.28
CA LEU A 122 -1.29 -0.09 0.32
C LEU A 122 -0.30 1.07 0.19
N MET A 123 0.25 1.55 1.30
CA MET A 123 1.30 2.57 1.31
C MET A 123 2.54 2.11 0.54
N LEU A 124 2.99 0.87 0.77
CA LEU A 124 4.12 0.29 0.05
C LEU A 124 3.88 0.30 -1.47
N ILE A 125 2.72 -0.16 -1.92
CA ILE A 125 2.37 -0.24 -3.35
C ILE A 125 2.30 1.15 -3.98
N LEU A 126 1.54 2.08 -3.37
CA LEU A 126 1.34 3.42 -3.93
C LEU A 126 2.63 4.25 -3.95
N ASN A 127 3.40 4.17 -2.88
CA ASN A 127 4.67 4.88 -2.79
C ASN A 127 5.72 4.28 -3.75
N MET A 128 5.74 2.96 -3.89
CA MET A 128 6.64 2.31 -4.85
C MET A 128 6.35 2.76 -6.29
N ALA A 129 5.07 2.90 -6.67
CA ALA A 129 4.71 3.39 -7.98
C ALA A 129 5.32 4.78 -8.26
N MET A 130 5.22 5.72 -7.30
CA MET A 130 5.84 7.04 -7.42
C MET A 130 7.37 6.96 -7.58
N ASN A 131 8.03 6.19 -6.72
CA ASN A 131 9.48 6.04 -6.74
C ASN A 131 9.99 5.38 -8.04
N ILE A 132 9.29 4.38 -8.57
CA ILE A 132 9.62 3.73 -9.85
C ILE A 132 9.51 4.74 -10.99
N HIS A 133 8.43 5.52 -11.07
CA HIS A 133 8.24 6.51 -12.13
C HIS A 133 9.39 7.53 -12.18
N VAL A 134 9.79 8.06 -11.03
CA VAL A 134 10.93 8.98 -10.95
C VAL A 134 12.23 8.29 -11.36
N THR A 135 12.49 7.08 -10.85
CA THR A 135 13.72 6.33 -11.16
C THR A 135 13.81 5.98 -12.64
N VAL A 136 12.74 5.47 -13.24
CA VAL A 136 12.70 5.13 -14.66
C VAL A 136 12.88 6.38 -15.53
N ARG A 137 12.25 7.51 -15.16
CA ARG A 137 12.42 8.76 -15.91
C ARG A 137 13.85 9.29 -15.83
N PHE A 138 14.51 9.19 -14.68
CA PHE A 138 15.91 9.52 -14.55
C PHE A 138 16.80 8.68 -15.49
N LEU A 139 16.56 7.36 -15.51
CA LEU A 139 17.29 6.45 -16.39
C LEU A 139 17.06 6.75 -17.87
N GLN A 140 15.83 7.04 -18.27
CA GLN A 140 15.49 7.44 -19.64
C GLN A 140 16.21 8.72 -20.04
N LEU A 141 16.17 9.76 -19.18
CA LEU A 141 16.83 11.03 -19.44
C LEU A 141 18.33 10.88 -19.63
N LYS A 142 18.98 10.04 -18.80
CA LYS A 142 20.41 9.76 -18.93
C LYS A 142 20.74 8.97 -20.20
N LYS A 143 19.83 8.14 -20.71
CA LYS A 143 19.98 7.41 -21.98
C LYS A 143 19.74 8.35 -23.19
N GLU A 144 18.70 9.19 -23.12
CA GLU A 144 18.36 10.16 -24.18
C GLU A 144 19.41 11.26 -24.34
N PHE A 145 20.00 11.69 -23.21
CA PHE A 145 20.96 12.80 -23.14
C PHE A 145 22.18 12.41 -22.27
N PRO A 146 23.12 11.62 -22.82
CA PRO A 146 24.32 11.20 -22.10
C PRO A 146 25.22 12.37 -21.65
N GLU A 147 25.19 13.48 -22.38
CA GLU A 147 25.94 14.73 -22.11
C GLU A 147 25.55 15.42 -20.82
N LEU A 148 24.29 15.24 -20.37
CA LEU A 148 23.80 15.89 -19.16
C LEU A 148 24.59 15.44 -17.94
N SER A 149 25.03 16.40 -17.14
CA SER A 149 25.58 16.09 -15.83
C SER A 149 24.55 15.33 -14.98
N LYS A 150 25.00 14.57 -14.01
CA LYS A 150 24.13 13.82 -13.13
C LYS A 150 23.14 14.71 -12.38
N SER A 151 23.62 15.86 -11.87
CA SER A 151 22.82 16.83 -11.13
C SER A 151 21.72 17.43 -12.02
N GLU A 152 22.04 17.79 -13.26
CA GLU A 152 21.07 18.30 -14.23
C GLU A 152 20.02 17.25 -14.57
N ALA A 153 20.42 15.99 -14.78
CA ALA A 153 19.49 14.91 -15.06
C ALA A 153 18.52 14.67 -13.89
N ILE A 154 19.00 14.74 -12.64
CA ILE A 154 18.16 14.64 -11.43
C ILE A 154 17.18 15.81 -11.36
N PHE A 155 17.66 17.03 -11.59
CA PHE A 155 16.81 18.24 -11.56
C PHE A 155 15.72 18.20 -12.62
N GLU A 156 16.09 17.89 -13.87
CA GLU A 156 15.12 17.78 -14.99
C GLU A 156 14.13 16.64 -14.77
N THR A 157 14.57 15.52 -14.19
CA THR A 157 13.66 14.41 -13.81
C THR A 157 12.65 14.88 -12.79
N SER A 158 13.11 15.47 -11.70
CA SER A 158 12.25 15.96 -10.62
C SER A 158 11.23 16.99 -11.15
N LYS A 159 11.69 17.95 -11.96
CA LYS A 159 10.84 18.95 -12.59
C LYS A 159 9.77 18.35 -13.49
N LYS A 160 10.13 17.40 -14.34
CA LYS A 160 9.20 16.76 -15.30
C LYS A 160 8.20 15.81 -14.62
N MET A 161 8.61 15.14 -13.52
CA MET A 161 7.77 14.17 -12.85
C MET A 161 6.92 14.74 -11.71
N MET A 162 7.25 15.95 -11.22
CA MET A 162 6.55 16.57 -10.09
C MET A 162 5.07 16.76 -10.34
N LEU A 163 4.68 17.37 -11.46
CA LEU A 163 3.28 17.64 -11.80
C LEU A 163 2.47 16.36 -12.08
N PRO A 164 2.93 15.41 -12.92
CA PRO A 164 2.20 14.16 -13.13
C PRO A 164 1.97 13.38 -11.84
N ILE A 165 2.99 13.26 -10.99
CA ILE A 165 2.87 12.56 -9.71
C ILE A 165 1.98 13.33 -8.75
N LEU A 166 2.06 14.67 -8.70
CA LEU A 166 1.16 15.49 -7.88
C LEU A 166 -0.31 15.26 -8.26
N TYR A 167 -0.64 15.24 -9.56
CA TYR A 167 -2.01 14.97 -10.00
C TYR A 167 -2.48 13.56 -9.61
N THR A 168 -1.62 12.56 -9.74
CA THR A 168 -1.92 11.20 -9.30
C THR A 168 -2.17 11.13 -7.79
N VAL A 169 -1.32 11.80 -7.00
CA VAL A 169 -1.48 11.87 -5.55
C VAL A 169 -2.77 12.59 -5.17
N LEU A 170 -3.08 13.74 -5.79
CA LEU A 170 -4.31 14.49 -5.52
C LEU A 170 -5.56 13.69 -5.84
N THR A 171 -5.62 13.02 -6.99
CA THR A 171 -6.76 12.17 -7.35
C THR A 171 -6.93 11.01 -6.38
N THR A 172 -5.84 10.41 -5.94
CA THR A 172 -5.87 9.32 -4.95
C THR A 172 -6.26 9.84 -3.56
N ILE A 173 -5.80 11.02 -3.16
CA ILE A 173 -6.24 11.70 -1.93
C ILE A 173 -7.74 11.95 -1.97
N CYS A 174 -8.29 12.47 -3.07
CA CYS A 174 -9.74 12.67 -3.22
C CYS A 174 -10.51 11.35 -3.04
N ALA A 175 -10.00 10.24 -3.59
CA ALA A 175 -10.61 8.93 -3.42
C ALA A 175 -10.63 8.48 -1.95
N PHE A 176 -9.51 8.62 -1.22
CA PHE A 176 -9.47 8.26 0.21
C PHE A 176 -10.25 9.24 1.11
N LEU A 177 -10.25 10.53 0.79
CA LEU A 177 -11.07 11.50 1.51
C LEU A 177 -12.57 11.24 1.37
N SER A 178 -13.02 10.63 0.27
CA SER A 178 -14.44 10.25 0.13
C SER A 178 -14.88 9.25 1.21
N LEU A 179 -13.97 8.42 1.73
CA LEU A 179 -14.23 7.48 2.81
C LEU A 179 -14.56 8.17 4.14
N VAL A 180 -14.12 9.41 4.32
CA VAL A 180 -14.39 10.20 5.53
C VAL A 180 -15.91 10.48 5.70
N PHE A 181 -16.68 10.43 4.61
CA PHE A 181 -18.13 10.62 4.61
C PHE A 181 -18.92 9.32 4.83
N SER A 182 -18.26 8.18 5.06
CA SER A 182 -18.92 6.86 5.17
C SER A 182 -19.78 6.67 6.42
N GLY A 183 -19.61 7.50 7.46
CA GLY A 183 -20.30 7.34 8.75
C GLY A 183 -19.75 6.20 9.64
N ILE A 184 -18.82 5.38 9.15
CA ILE A 184 -18.25 4.23 9.86
C ILE A 184 -16.84 4.60 10.34
N LYS A 185 -16.65 4.71 11.67
CA LYS A 185 -15.40 5.20 12.28
C LYS A 185 -14.13 4.54 11.75
N PRO A 186 -13.99 3.19 11.64
CA PRO A 186 -12.80 2.57 11.08
C PRO A 186 -12.50 2.96 9.63
N ILE A 187 -13.51 3.20 8.81
CA ILE A 187 -13.36 3.62 7.41
C ILE A 187 -12.91 5.08 7.35
N ILE A 188 -13.47 5.94 8.19
CA ILE A 188 -13.06 7.34 8.33
C ILE A 188 -11.59 7.43 8.73
N ASP A 189 -11.18 6.67 9.75
CA ASP A 189 -9.80 6.64 10.23
C ASP A 189 -8.85 6.16 9.13
N PHE A 190 -9.23 5.15 8.36
CA PHE A 190 -8.45 4.65 7.23
C PHE A 190 -8.31 5.72 6.12
N GLY A 191 -9.38 6.43 5.78
CA GLY A 191 -9.35 7.52 4.80
C GLY A 191 -8.35 8.62 5.19
N TRP A 192 -8.35 9.05 6.43
CA TRP A 192 -7.40 10.03 6.95
C TRP A 192 -5.97 9.50 6.97
N MET A 193 -5.76 8.25 7.42
CA MET A 193 -4.43 7.64 7.44
C MET A 193 -3.82 7.57 6.04
N MET A 194 -4.59 7.13 5.04
CA MET A 194 -4.13 7.04 3.66
C MET A 194 -3.85 8.43 3.07
N THR A 195 -4.70 9.41 3.34
CA THR A 195 -4.49 10.79 2.88
C THR A 195 -3.18 11.38 3.41
N LEU A 196 -2.95 11.28 4.72
CA LEU A 196 -1.71 11.74 5.35
C LEU A 196 -0.50 10.96 4.82
N GLY A 197 -0.64 9.64 4.67
CA GLY A 197 0.39 8.77 4.12
C GLY A 197 0.83 9.16 2.71
N LEU A 198 -0.12 9.49 1.84
CA LEU A 198 0.17 9.95 0.46
C LEU A 198 0.88 11.30 0.44
N ILE A 199 0.48 12.24 1.29
CA ILE A 199 1.16 13.54 1.42
C ILE A 199 2.61 13.33 1.87
N VAL A 200 2.84 12.55 2.92
CA VAL A 200 4.18 12.22 3.43
C VAL A 200 5.01 11.53 2.34
N SER A 201 4.43 10.55 1.64
CA SER A 201 5.11 9.82 0.57
C SER A 201 5.52 10.73 -0.58
N PHE A 202 4.66 11.65 -0.98
CA PHE A 202 4.98 12.64 -2.02
C PHE A 202 6.20 13.48 -1.65
N PHE A 203 6.21 14.04 -0.45
CA PHE A 203 7.36 14.84 0.01
C PHE A 203 8.63 14.01 0.11
N ILE A 204 8.56 12.80 0.67
CA ILE A 204 9.74 11.93 0.79
C ILE A 204 10.25 11.53 -0.59
N THR A 205 9.38 11.20 -1.53
CA THR A 205 9.80 10.85 -2.90
C THR A 205 10.59 11.98 -3.56
N PHE A 206 10.15 13.24 -3.44
CA PHE A 206 10.82 14.37 -4.08
C PHE A 206 11.99 14.96 -3.29
N LEU A 207 12.11 14.69 -2.00
CA LEU A 207 13.24 15.12 -1.17
C LEU A 207 14.33 14.04 -1.08
N LEU A 208 13.93 12.81 -0.76
CA LEU A 208 14.89 11.75 -0.48
C LEU A 208 15.42 11.08 -1.75
N LEU A 209 14.55 10.73 -2.72
CA LEU A 209 14.97 9.98 -3.90
C LEU A 209 15.99 10.75 -4.76
N PRO A 210 15.84 12.06 -5.06
CA PRO A 210 16.88 12.84 -5.73
C PRO A 210 18.21 12.86 -4.97
N SER A 211 18.16 12.96 -3.65
CA SER A 211 19.35 12.92 -2.79
C SER A 211 20.05 11.56 -2.84
N LEU A 212 19.28 10.47 -2.78
CA LEU A 212 19.79 9.10 -2.93
C LEU A 212 20.40 8.88 -4.32
N LEU A 213 19.74 9.34 -5.38
CA LEU A 213 20.27 9.26 -6.73
C LEU A 213 21.59 10.02 -6.85
N ASN A 214 21.76 11.15 -6.14
CA ASN A 214 23.01 11.91 -6.15
C ASN A 214 24.16 11.16 -5.45
N LEU A 215 23.89 10.33 -4.46
CA LEU A 215 24.90 9.53 -3.75
C LEU A 215 25.48 8.37 -4.61
N LEU A 216 24.79 7.91 -5.64
CA LEU A 216 25.27 6.89 -6.55
C LEU A 216 26.55 7.37 -7.28
N SER A 217 27.57 6.50 -7.43
CA SER A 217 28.76 6.80 -8.23
C SER A 217 28.39 7.04 -9.69
N SER A 218 29.03 8.04 -10.33
CA SER A 218 28.79 8.39 -11.74
C SER A 218 29.11 7.27 -12.74
N GLU A 219 29.93 6.30 -12.34
CA GLU A 219 30.38 5.18 -13.17
C GLU A 219 29.41 3.99 -13.23
N THR A 220 28.20 4.13 -12.68
CA THR A 220 27.24 3.04 -12.78
C THR A 220 26.77 2.97 -14.23
N GLU A 221 27.33 2.02 -14.99
CA GLU A 221 26.83 1.69 -16.32
C GLU A 221 25.33 1.54 -16.28
N ILE A 222 24.63 2.39 -17.03
CA ILE A 222 23.18 2.34 -17.16
C ILE A 222 22.87 1.19 -18.09
N THR A 223 22.96 -0.03 -17.57
CA THR A 223 22.48 -1.21 -18.28
C THR A 223 20.96 -1.25 -18.16
N ILE A 224 20.30 -0.26 -18.76
CA ILE A 224 18.94 -0.51 -19.18
C ILE A 224 19.10 -1.45 -20.36
N GLN A 225 18.93 -2.75 -20.12
CA GLN A 225 18.69 -3.64 -21.24
C GLN A 225 17.65 -2.95 -22.10
N ASP A 226 17.98 -2.75 -23.37
CA ASP A 226 17.02 -2.23 -24.31
C ASP A 226 15.75 -3.06 -24.16
N THR A 227 14.80 -2.55 -23.40
CA THR A 227 13.41 -2.97 -23.48
C THR A 227 12.83 -2.48 -24.81
N GLU A 228 13.76 -2.20 -25.76
CA GLU A 228 13.43 -2.12 -27.14
C GLU A 228 12.85 -3.47 -27.51
N LYS A 229 11.52 -3.44 -27.56
CA LYS A 229 10.71 -4.56 -28.02
C LYS A 229 10.65 -5.73 -27.03
N SER A 230 10.14 -5.50 -25.84
CA SER A 230 9.39 -6.58 -25.22
C SER A 230 8.47 -7.10 -26.34
N LEU A 231 8.67 -8.35 -26.74
CA LEU A 231 7.86 -9.00 -27.78
C LEU A 231 6.36 -8.76 -27.53
N ILE A 232 5.98 -8.75 -26.27
CA ILE A 232 4.63 -8.44 -25.80
C ILE A 232 4.20 -7.00 -26.16
N THR A 233 5.06 -6.01 -25.90
CA THR A 233 4.73 -4.59 -26.16
C THR A 233 4.60 -4.33 -27.68
N SER A 234 5.48 -4.92 -28.50
CA SER A 234 5.42 -4.78 -29.95
C SER A 234 4.21 -5.50 -30.55
N ILE A 235 3.85 -6.69 -30.04
CA ILE A 235 2.65 -7.44 -30.43
C ILE A 235 1.41 -6.64 -30.07
N LEU A 236 1.31 -6.13 -28.81
CA LEU A 236 0.17 -5.30 -28.38
C LEU A 236 0.03 -4.02 -29.21
N ALA A 237 1.13 -3.30 -29.42
CA ALA A 237 1.11 -2.07 -30.22
C ALA A 237 0.68 -2.32 -31.67
N THR A 238 1.19 -3.40 -32.28
CA THR A 238 0.81 -3.81 -33.63
C THR A 238 -0.65 -4.26 -33.70
N PHE A 239 -1.10 -5.04 -32.71
CA PHE A 239 -2.48 -5.49 -32.58
C PHE A 239 -3.45 -4.31 -32.45
N THR A 240 -3.13 -3.35 -31.58
CA THR A 240 -3.94 -2.14 -31.37
C THR A 240 -4.04 -1.31 -32.64
N LYS A 241 -2.92 -1.09 -33.33
CA LYS A 241 -2.90 -0.30 -34.58
C LYS A 241 -3.62 -0.99 -35.73
N LYS A 242 -3.58 -2.32 -35.79
CA LYS A 242 -4.17 -3.07 -36.91
C LYS A 242 -5.66 -3.35 -36.74
N ASN A 243 -6.16 -3.43 -35.50
CA ASN A 243 -7.51 -3.90 -35.19
C ASN A 243 -8.35 -2.86 -34.40
N GLU A 244 -8.25 -1.58 -34.74
CA GLU A 244 -8.95 -0.51 -34.01
C GLU A 244 -10.46 -0.76 -33.90
N ILE A 245 -11.13 -1.12 -35.03
CA ILE A 245 -12.58 -1.37 -35.04
C ILE A 245 -12.97 -2.56 -34.16
N LEU A 246 -12.15 -3.62 -34.15
CA LEU A 246 -12.39 -4.80 -33.31
C LEU A 246 -12.25 -4.44 -31.84
N ILE A 247 -11.29 -3.59 -31.48
CA ILE A 247 -11.09 -3.12 -30.10
C ILE A 247 -12.27 -2.26 -29.64
N TYR A 248 -12.72 -1.30 -30.47
CA TYR A 248 -13.91 -0.50 -30.13
C TYR A 248 -15.16 -1.38 -30.00
N GLY A 249 -15.39 -2.30 -30.94
CA GLY A 249 -16.53 -3.21 -30.90
C GLY A 249 -16.52 -4.11 -29.66
N SER A 250 -15.38 -4.71 -29.34
CA SER A 250 -15.25 -5.55 -28.14
C SER A 250 -15.42 -4.74 -26.85
N SER A 251 -14.89 -3.51 -26.79
CA SER A 251 -15.05 -2.63 -25.61
C SER A 251 -16.52 -2.28 -25.38
N ILE A 252 -17.26 -1.98 -26.42
CA ILE A 252 -18.71 -1.69 -26.35
C ILE A 252 -19.46 -2.92 -25.83
N ILE A 253 -19.17 -4.11 -26.38
CA ILE A 253 -19.79 -5.36 -25.94
C ILE A 253 -19.50 -5.62 -24.47
N ILE A 254 -18.23 -5.46 -24.02
CA ILE A 254 -17.84 -5.64 -22.63
C ILE A 254 -18.61 -4.69 -21.72
N VAL A 255 -18.78 -3.42 -22.11
CA VAL A 255 -19.55 -2.44 -21.32
C VAL A 255 -21.01 -2.89 -21.19
N PHE A 256 -21.66 -3.33 -22.29
CA PHE A 256 -23.05 -3.79 -22.23
C PHE A 256 -23.20 -5.05 -21.35
N VAL A 257 -22.29 -6.02 -21.47
CA VAL A 257 -22.29 -7.23 -20.61
C VAL A 257 -22.08 -6.85 -19.16
N SER A 258 -21.19 -5.90 -18.87
CA SER A 258 -20.93 -5.40 -17.51
C SER A 258 -22.16 -4.69 -16.93
N LEU A 259 -22.84 -3.85 -17.68
CA LEU A 259 -24.08 -3.18 -17.26
C LEU A 259 -25.18 -4.20 -16.94
N PHE A 260 -25.31 -5.26 -17.77
CA PHE A 260 -26.21 -6.35 -17.46
C PHE A 260 -25.80 -7.12 -16.22
N GLY A 261 -24.49 -7.34 -16.01
CA GLY A 261 -23.97 -7.96 -14.78
C GLY A 261 -24.28 -7.15 -13.52
N ILE A 262 -24.12 -5.82 -13.59
CA ILE A 262 -24.44 -4.90 -12.48
C ILE A 262 -25.92 -5.01 -12.08
N SER A 263 -26.84 -5.16 -13.06
CA SER A 263 -28.26 -5.31 -12.76
C SER A 263 -28.63 -6.59 -11.99
N LYS A 264 -27.71 -7.56 -11.94
CA LYS A 264 -27.87 -8.84 -11.21
C LYS A 264 -27.10 -8.86 -9.88
N LEU A 265 -26.45 -7.75 -9.48
CA LEU A 265 -25.78 -7.67 -8.20
C LEU A 265 -26.81 -7.64 -7.06
N GLU A 266 -26.76 -8.67 -6.22
CA GLU A 266 -27.53 -8.74 -4.98
C GLU A 266 -26.66 -8.29 -3.82
N VAL A 267 -27.23 -7.47 -2.93
CA VAL A 267 -26.55 -7.06 -1.70
C VAL A 267 -26.80 -8.16 -0.67
N GLU A 268 -25.74 -8.87 -0.29
CA GLU A 268 -25.84 -9.88 0.75
C GLU A 268 -25.94 -9.22 2.13
N ASN A 269 -27.08 -9.45 2.79
CA ASN A 269 -27.38 -8.96 4.15
C ASN A 269 -27.29 -10.06 5.22
N SER A 270 -26.87 -11.27 4.87
CA SER A 270 -26.82 -12.38 5.82
C SER A 270 -25.54 -12.31 6.67
N PHE A 271 -25.62 -11.59 7.78
CA PHE A 271 -24.60 -11.65 8.84
C PHE A 271 -24.74 -12.90 9.73
N ILE A 272 -25.78 -13.71 9.54
CA ILE A 272 -26.09 -14.88 10.38
C ILE A 272 -26.73 -15.94 9.48
N ASN A 273 -25.95 -16.91 9.05
CA ASN A 273 -26.41 -18.24 8.64
C ASN A 273 -25.52 -19.28 9.29
#